data_c74a2009f8812a80d043b80dc8119f97
#
_entry.id   c74a2009f8812a80d043b80dc8119f97
#
_cell.length_a   1.000
_cell.length_b   1.000
_cell.length_c   1.000
_cell.angle_alpha   90.00
_cell.angle_beta   90.00
_cell.angle_gamma   90.00
#
_symmetry.space_group_name_H-M   'P 1'
#
loop_
_entity.id
_entity.type
_entity.pdbx_description
1 polymer ?
#
loop_
_entity_poly.entity_id
_entity_poly.type
_entity_poly.pdbx_seq_one_letter_code
_entity_poly.pdbx_strand_id
1 'polypeptide(L)'
;MKKLLLFGFVLTLLATASQVAFTSSNSAPPVGNTNAPGNGNCTGCHGGSSLVTSGSLWNNINLTSTVPLGSFQPNTTYNMTLTYSDPSRTKYGFQLLVLPASANALSASVGTLTATNASVSVNTSGNRSYISHSNTGTSAPSNSRTWNFSWTTPAAFNGGVTFYVVVNSADGTGGSNGDVIYAKTFGATVLPVKWLYTKVNTTTNENIIEWATASEKNNSHFDIEKSDNLREWRSIGRIDGKGNSDEINHYKFSDEEKTAAYYRVKQTDFDGSFAYSSAVFAAVNDGIRELIYKPESKLIEVTGTHHSQTLQILKHNGTLVKTIIGEDKIDVADFIPGVYFIQTPSGAFEKIFIY
;
A
#
# COMPACT_ATOMS: atom_id res chain seq x y z
N MET A 1 -24.26 -37.74 82.44
CA MET A 1 -24.76 -37.38 81.10
C MET A 1 -24.29 -35.94 80.83
N LYS A 2 -23.21 -35.81 80.03
CA LYS A 2 -22.62 -34.52 79.63
C LYS A 2 -23.24 -34.08 78.34
N LYS A 3 -23.94 -32.91 78.35
CA LYS A 3 -24.45 -32.28 77.11
C LYS A 3 -23.33 -31.50 76.48
N LEU A 4 -22.96 -31.87 75.24
CA LEU A 4 -22.01 -31.16 74.35
C LEU A 4 -22.78 -30.06 73.62
N LEU A 5 -22.48 -28.76 73.87
CA LEU A 5 -22.97 -27.63 73.11
C LEU A 5 -22.07 -27.39 71.93
N LEU A 6 -22.57 -27.58 70.67
CA LEU A 6 -21.93 -27.30 69.46
C LEU A 6 -22.14 -25.82 69.08
N PHE A 7 -21.09 -24.96 69.16
CA PHE A 7 -21.13 -23.59 68.69
C PHE A 7 -20.81 -23.58 67.20
N GLY A 8 -21.81 -23.35 66.37
CA GLY A 8 -21.60 -23.13 64.92
C GLY A 8 -21.07 -21.71 64.66
N PHE A 9 -19.85 -21.61 64.18
CA PHE A 9 -19.29 -20.34 63.68
C PHE A 9 -19.78 -20.14 62.25
N VAL A 10 -20.70 -19.21 62.02
CA VAL A 10 -21.07 -18.77 60.68
C VAL A 10 -20.01 -17.71 60.22
N LEU A 11 -19.13 -18.12 59.33
CA LEU A 11 -18.16 -17.21 58.68
C LEU A 11 -18.88 -16.49 57.56
N THR A 12 -19.36 -15.27 57.76
CA THR A 12 -19.85 -14.41 56.68
C THR A 12 -18.66 -13.84 55.90
N LEU A 13 -18.43 -14.38 54.72
CA LEU A 13 -17.47 -13.82 53.77
C LEU A 13 -18.05 -12.54 53.15
N LEU A 14 -17.65 -11.36 53.64
CA LEU A 14 -17.93 -10.09 52.98
C LEU A 14 -17.02 -10.02 51.72
N ALA A 15 -17.56 -10.31 50.55
CA ALA A 15 -16.95 -9.97 49.31
C ALA A 15 -17.00 -8.46 49.12
N THR A 16 -15.95 -7.75 49.42
CA THR A 16 -15.78 -6.35 49.02
C THR A 16 -15.53 -6.32 47.52
N ALA A 17 -16.58 -6.07 46.76
CA ALA A 17 -16.42 -5.69 45.38
C ALA A 17 -15.69 -4.34 45.35
N SER A 18 -14.38 -4.34 45.09
CA SER A 18 -13.65 -3.11 44.77
C SER A 18 -14.20 -2.57 43.47
N GLN A 19 -15.02 -1.55 43.57
CA GLN A 19 -15.43 -0.73 42.45
C GLN A 19 -14.16 -0.02 41.98
N VAL A 20 -13.59 -0.49 40.88
CA VAL A 20 -12.54 0.26 40.20
C VAL A 20 -13.19 1.51 39.61
N ALA A 21 -13.01 2.64 40.31
CA ALA A 21 -13.42 3.92 39.77
C ALA A 21 -12.61 4.23 38.52
N PHE A 22 -13.21 4.04 37.38
CA PHE A 22 -12.61 4.49 36.12
C PHE A 22 -12.66 6.01 36.07
N THR A 23 -11.52 6.66 36.33
CA THR A 23 -11.39 8.10 36.13
C THR A 23 -11.46 8.37 34.63
N SER A 24 -12.36 9.27 34.23
CA SER A 24 -12.41 9.75 32.83
C SER A 24 -11.07 10.41 32.50
N SER A 25 -10.29 9.78 31.65
CA SER A 25 -8.99 10.31 31.18
C SER A 25 -9.17 10.89 29.81
N ASN A 26 -8.87 12.18 29.63
CA ASN A 26 -8.71 12.81 28.33
C ASN A 26 -7.44 12.31 27.61
N SER A 27 -6.60 11.54 28.27
CA SER A 27 -5.45 10.82 27.68
C SER A 27 -5.92 9.62 26.87
N ALA A 28 -5.01 8.97 26.18
CA ALA A 28 -5.32 7.77 25.38
C ALA A 28 -6.22 6.78 26.15
N PRO A 29 -7.30 6.27 25.55
CA PRO A 29 -8.20 5.33 26.20
C PRO A 29 -7.48 4.04 26.56
N PRO A 30 -7.95 3.28 27.58
CA PRO A 30 -7.47 1.93 27.80
C PRO A 30 -7.58 1.09 26.53
N VAL A 31 -6.60 0.26 26.26
CA VAL A 31 -6.59 -0.63 25.08
C VAL A 31 -7.70 -1.69 25.18
N GLY A 32 -8.10 -2.23 24.01
CA GLY A 32 -9.08 -3.32 23.96
C GLY A 32 -10.54 -2.88 23.90
N ASN A 33 -10.82 -1.65 23.43
CA ASN A 33 -12.19 -1.09 23.35
C ASN A 33 -12.62 -0.79 21.89
N THR A 34 -12.28 -1.65 20.94
CA THR A 34 -12.56 -1.45 19.51
C THR A 34 -13.77 -2.23 18.99
N ASN A 35 -14.49 -2.93 19.86
CA ASN A 35 -15.58 -3.84 19.48
C ASN A 35 -15.14 -4.97 18.51
N ALA A 36 -13.84 -5.23 18.43
CA ALA A 36 -13.27 -6.34 17.67
C ALA A 36 -13.48 -7.68 18.42
N PRO A 37 -13.37 -8.83 17.74
CA PRO A 37 -13.41 -10.13 18.42
C PRO A 37 -12.43 -10.19 19.60
N GLY A 38 -12.95 -10.51 20.79
CA GLY A 38 -12.18 -10.54 22.04
C GLY A 38 -11.91 -9.18 22.69
N ASN A 39 -12.39 -8.08 22.11
CA ASN A 39 -12.35 -6.75 22.72
C ASN A 39 -13.72 -6.35 23.28
N GLY A 40 -13.71 -5.49 24.30
CA GLY A 40 -14.86 -4.70 24.69
C GLY A 40 -15.09 -3.51 23.75
N ASN A 41 -15.88 -2.56 24.24
CA ASN A 41 -16.08 -1.27 23.60
C ASN A 41 -16.15 -0.17 24.66
N CYS A 42 -16.25 1.09 24.26
CA CYS A 42 -16.21 2.23 25.17
C CYS A 42 -17.41 2.33 26.12
N THR A 43 -18.51 1.58 25.90
CA THR A 43 -19.68 1.60 26.80
C THR A 43 -19.37 1.04 28.19
N GLY A 44 -18.30 0.23 28.32
CA GLY A 44 -17.84 -0.28 29.63
C GLY A 44 -17.37 0.81 30.58
N CYS A 45 -16.87 1.94 30.07
CA CYS A 45 -16.43 3.10 30.83
C CYS A 45 -17.40 4.29 30.72
N HIS A 46 -18.07 4.42 29.55
CA HIS A 46 -19.06 5.46 29.29
C HIS A 46 -20.48 4.91 29.59
N GLY A 47 -20.80 4.87 30.88
CA GLY A 47 -22.04 4.28 31.40
C GLY A 47 -23.29 5.02 30.92
N GLY A 48 -24.36 4.26 30.65
CA GLY A 48 -25.63 4.81 30.16
C GLY A 48 -25.72 4.95 28.62
N SER A 49 -24.65 4.68 27.89
CA SER A 49 -24.64 4.70 26.42
C SER A 49 -24.91 3.32 25.85
N SER A 50 -25.79 3.24 24.83
CA SER A 50 -25.92 2.06 23.99
C SER A 50 -24.86 2.10 22.89
N LEU A 51 -24.35 0.94 22.49
CA LEU A 51 -23.49 0.83 21.31
C LEU A 51 -24.33 1.02 20.05
N VAL A 52 -23.97 1.99 19.23
CA VAL A 52 -24.64 2.31 17.95
C VAL A 52 -23.83 1.73 16.79
N THR A 53 -24.48 0.92 15.96
CA THR A 53 -23.85 0.24 14.82
C THR A 53 -24.51 0.58 13.49
N SER A 54 -25.40 1.58 13.45
CA SER A 54 -26.07 2.05 12.23
C SER A 54 -26.65 3.46 12.46
N GLY A 55 -27.12 4.10 11.40
CA GLY A 55 -27.80 5.40 11.47
C GLY A 55 -26.99 6.55 10.87
N SER A 56 -27.58 7.75 10.81
CA SER A 56 -27.00 8.91 10.10
C SER A 56 -25.66 9.34 10.68
N LEU A 57 -25.54 9.48 11.99
CA LEU A 57 -24.28 9.86 12.65
C LEU A 57 -23.23 8.74 12.59
N TRP A 58 -23.64 7.48 12.59
CA TRP A 58 -22.75 6.35 12.36
C TRP A 58 -22.15 6.39 10.94
N ASN A 59 -22.94 6.84 9.93
CA ASN A 59 -22.44 7.00 8.55
C ASN A 59 -21.34 8.05 8.43
N ASN A 60 -21.29 9.03 9.34
CA ASN A 60 -20.27 10.08 9.36
C ASN A 60 -18.89 9.57 9.80
N ILE A 61 -18.78 8.35 10.33
CA ILE A 61 -17.46 7.72 10.53
C ILE A 61 -16.94 7.29 9.19
N ASN A 62 -15.82 7.87 8.75
CA ASN A 62 -15.19 7.56 7.48
C ASN A 62 -13.71 7.31 7.67
N LEU A 63 -13.22 6.21 7.08
CA LEU A 63 -11.81 5.83 7.04
C LEU A 63 -11.36 5.83 5.59
N THR A 64 -10.36 6.63 5.27
CA THR A 64 -9.76 6.73 3.95
C THR A 64 -8.25 6.52 4.02
N SER A 65 -7.64 6.26 2.88
CA SER A 65 -6.19 6.18 2.76
C SER A 65 -5.73 6.82 1.44
N THR A 66 -4.40 6.90 1.24
CA THR A 66 -3.78 7.39 -0.01
C THR A 66 -4.12 6.52 -1.24
N VAL A 67 -4.62 5.31 -1.02
CA VAL A 67 -5.17 4.43 -2.05
C VAL A 67 -6.51 3.87 -1.56
N PRO A 68 -7.40 3.36 -2.44
CA PRO A 68 -8.62 2.68 -2.01
C PRO A 68 -8.33 1.55 -1.02
N LEU A 69 -9.22 1.33 -0.03
CA LEU A 69 -9.03 0.31 1.02
C LEU A 69 -8.90 -1.13 0.47
N GLY A 70 -9.33 -1.38 -0.77
CA GLY A 70 -9.17 -2.66 -1.46
C GLY A 70 -7.84 -2.83 -2.22
N SER A 71 -6.89 -1.89 -2.13
CA SER A 71 -5.72 -1.83 -3.04
C SER A 71 -4.38 -1.81 -2.30
N PHE A 72 -4.32 -2.30 -1.08
CA PHE A 72 -3.08 -2.29 -0.30
C PHE A 72 -2.07 -3.31 -0.80
N GLN A 73 -0.83 -2.87 -1.02
CA GLN A 73 0.30 -3.72 -1.39
C GLN A 73 1.06 -4.18 -0.13
N PRO A 74 1.66 -5.38 -0.13
CA PRO A 74 2.52 -5.83 0.96
C PRO A 74 3.70 -4.89 1.21
N ASN A 75 4.19 -4.87 2.46
CA ASN A 75 5.35 -4.10 2.90
C ASN A 75 5.32 -2.61 2.48
N THR A 76 4.14 -2.01 2.49
CA THR A 76 3.93 -0.63 2.04
C THR A 76 3.25 0.18 3.13
N THR A 77 3.72 1.42 3.33
CA THR A 77 3.16 2.35 4.31
C THR A 77 2.14 3.28 3.65
N TYR A 78 0.95 3.33 4.22
CA TYR A 78 -0.15 4.18 3.77
C TYR A 78 -0.52 5.21 4.82
N ASN A 79 -0.76 6.44 4.37
CA ASN A 79 -1.35 7.46 5.23
C ASN A 79 -2.86 7.19 5.33
N MET A 80 -3.33 7.06 6.56
CA MET A 80 -4.71 6.78 6.91
C MET A 80 -5.34 8.03 7.50
N THR A 81 -6.59 8.29 7.17
CA THR A 81 -7.36 9.41 7.69
C THR A 81 -8.71 8.90 8.21
N LEU A 82 -8.94 9.04 9.50
CA LEU A 82 -10.22 8.80 10.14
C LEU A 82 -10.91 10.13 10.38
N THR A 83 -12.15 10.27 9.91
CA THR A 83 -12.99 11.46 10.15
C THR A 83 -14.28 11.08 10.85
N TYR A 84 -14.76 11.98 11.69
CA TYR A 84 -16.08 11.91 12.29
C TYR A 84 -16.66 13.31 12.49
N SER A 85 -17.99 13.43 12.37
CA SER A 85 -18.71 14.67 12.63
C SER A 85 -20.10 14.41 13.26
N ASP A 86 -20.45 15.27 14.21
CA ASP A 86 -21.75 15.32 14.88
C ASP A 86 -22.06 16.79 15.18
N PRO A 87 -23.09 17.39 14.55
CA PRO A 87 -23.38 18.82 14.71
C PRO A 87 -23.74 19.24 16.13
N SER A 88 -24.04 18.31 17.01
CA SER A 88 -24.42 18.56 18.41
C SER A 88 -23.26 18.43 19.39
N ARG A 89 -22.04 18.06 18.93
CA ARG A 89 -20.92 17.71 19.79
C ARG A 89 -19.63 18.43 19.38
N THR A 90 -18.75 18.64 20.35
CA THR A 90 -17.46 19.31 20.15
C THR A 90 -16.27 18.54 20.71
N LYS A 91 -16.50 17.32 21.19
CA LYS A 91 -15.44 16.41 21.68
C LYS A 91 -15.66 15.01 21.17
N TYR A 92 -14.60 14.42 20.60
CA TYR A 92 -14.63 13.05 20.12
C TYR A 92 -13.38 12.29 20.57
N GLY A 93 -13.57 11.01 20.81
CA GLY A 93 -12.48 10.07 21.00
C GLY A 93 -12.60 8.91 20.03
N PHE A 94 -11.52 8.18 19.78
CA PHE A 94 -11.57 6.95 19.00
C PHE A 94 -10.52 5.95 19.46
N GLN A 95 -10.77 4.70 19.13
CA GLN A 95 -9.77 3.64 19.12
C GLN A 95 -9.96 2.78 17.89
N LEU A 96 -8.86 2.36 17.28
CA LEU A 96 -8.84 1.53 16.07
C LEU A 96 -7.85 0.37 16.24
N LEU A 97 -8.22 -0.78 15.70
CA LEU A 97 -7.44 -2.02 15.65
C LEU A 97 -7.59 -2.63 14.26
N VAL A 98 -6.50 -3.20 13.72
CA VAL A 98 -6.51 -3.92 12.44
C VAL A 98 -6.30 -5.41 12.70
N LEU A 99 -7.25 -6.24 12.26
CA LEU A 99 -7.16 -7.70 12.39
C LEU A 99 -7.36 -8.37 11.01
N PRO A 100 -7.02 -9.67 10.86
CA PRO A 100 -7.42 -10.45 9.69
C PRO A 100 -8.94 -10.39 9.49
N ALA A 101 -9.44 -10.47 8.26
CA ALA A 101 -10.89 -10.49 8.00
C ALA A 101 -11.59 -11.70 8.66
N SER A 102 -10.85 -12.81 8.82
CA SER A 102 -11.30 -14.02 9.53
C SER A 102 -10.95 -14.03 11.03
N ALA A 103 -10.81 -12.83 11.65
CA ALA A 103 -10.33 -12.72 13.03
C ALA A 103 -11.25 -13.39 14.06
N ASN A 104 -10.62 -13.92 15.08
CA ASN A 104 -11.24 -14.40 16.31
C ASN A 104 -10.65 -13.68 17.55
N ALA A 105 -11.07 -14.06 18.75
CA ALA A 105 -10.62 -13.42 19.98
C ALA A 105 -9.11 -13.51 20.26
N LEU A 106 -8.40 -14.45 19.62
CA LEU A 106 -6.95 -14.68 19.81
C LEU A 106 -6.11 -14.07 18.68
N SER A 107 -6.75 -13.53 17.63
CA SER A 107 -6.04 -12.99 16.47
C SER A 107 -5.15 -11.81 16.83
N ALA A 108 -3.91 -11.83 16.34
CA ALA A 108 -2.96 -10.73 16.43
C ALA A 108 -3.30 -9.58 15.46
N SER A 109 -2.79 -8.38 15.73
CA SER A 109 -2.86 -7.27 14.77
C SER A 109 -2.15 -7.59 13.47
N VAL A 110 -2.68 -7.06 12.38
CA VAL A 110 -2.07 -7.13 11.05
C VAL A 110 -1.42 -5.79 10.72
N GLY A 111 -0.15 -5.85 10.31
CA GLY A 111 0.64 -4.67 9.99
C GLY A 111 1.01 -3.82 11.20
N THR A 112 1.58 -2.65 10.93
CA THR A 112 2.09 -1.75 11.96
C THR A 112 1.37 -0.40 11.89
N LEU A 113 0.69 -0.04 12.97
CA LEU A 113 0.10 1.29 13.15
C LEU A 113 1.15 2.25 13.70
N THR A 114 1.23 3.47 13.17
CA THR A 114 2.18 4.50 13.59
C THR A 114 1.48 5.84 13.78
N ALA A 115 1.71 6.48 14.92
CA ALA A 115 1.25 7.84 15.19
C ALA A 115 2.08 8.84 14.37
N THR A 116 1.42 9.68 13.57
CA THR A 116 2.10 10.67 12.70
C THR A 116 2.07 12.09 13.28
N ASN A 117 1.31 12.31 14.35
CA ASN A 117 1.21 13.60 15.03
C ASN A 117 0.76 13.45 16.47
N ALA A 118 0.76 14.54 17.24
CA ALA A 118 0.45 14.55 18.66
C ALA A 118 -1.04 14.30 19.01
N SER A 119 -1.95 14.25 18.01
CA SER A 119 -3.38 14.01 18.26
C SER A 119 -3.74 12.53 18.35
N VAL A 120 -2.79 11.65 18.07
CA VAL A 120 -2.95 10.20 18.14
C VAL A 120 -1.80 9.54 18.90
N SER A 121 -2.06 8.37 19.47
CA SER A 121 -1.06 7.55 20.17
C SER A 121 -1.27 6.07 19.83
N VAL A 122 -0.17 5.31 19.84
CA VAL A 122 -0.20 3.85 19.67
C VAL A 122 0.09 3.20 21.02
N ASN A 123 -0.76 2.26 21.40
CA ASN A 123 -0.61 1.45 22.61
C ASN A 123 -0.77 -0.03 22.27
N THR A 124 -0.09 -0.90 23.00
CA THR A 124 -0.12 -2.35 22.76
C THR A 124 -0.63 -3.12 23.99
N SER A 125 -1.30 -4.23 23.73
CA SER A 125 -1.66 -5.21 24.75
C SER A 125 -1.54 -6.62 24.15
N GLY A 126 -0.66 -7.41 24.69
CA GLY A 126 -0.34 -8.73 24.13
C GLY A 126 0.17 -8.62 22.69
N ASN A 127 -0.50 -9.34 21.79
CA ASN A 127 -0.19 -9.35 20.35
C ASN A 127 -1.02 -8.33 19.53
N ARG A 128 -1.66 -7.34 20.18
CA ARG A 128 -2.50 -6.34 19.54
C ARG A 128 -1.99 -4.94 19.75
N SER A 129 -1.93 -4.17 18.65
CA SER A 129 -1.59 -2.75 18.63
C SER A 129 -2.80 -1.93 18.26
N TYR A 130 -3.06 -0.90 19.04
CA TYR A 130 -4.20 0.00 18.92
C TYR A 130 -3.71 1.41 18.64
N ILE A 131 -4.35 2.10 17.71
CA ILE A 131 -4.20 3.54 17.60
C ILE A 131 -5.44 4.23 18.16
N SER A 132 -5.21 5.29 18.92
CA SER A 132 -6.25 6.00 19.68
C SER A 132 -6.00 7.50 19.61
N HIS A 133 -7.03 8.30 19.91
CA HIS A 133 -6.83 9.71 20.21
C HIS A 133 -5.87 9.88 21.40
N SER A 134 -5.12 10.97 21.36
CA SER A 134 -4.39 11.48 22.51
C SER A 134 -5.21 12.60 23.19
N ASN A 135 -4.69 13.15 24.28
CA ASN A 135 -5.33 14.29 24.96
C ASN A 135 -5.61 15.48 24.03
N THR A 136 -4.65 15.81 23.14
CA THR A 136 -4.79 16.89 22.15
C THR A 136 -5.68 16.50 20.97
N GLY A 137 -6.03 15.23 20.84
CA GLY A 137 -6.81 14.67 19.74
C GLY A 137 -8.32 14.69 19.93
N THR A 138 -8.86 15.21 21.04
CA THR A 138 -10.30 15.11 21.36
C THR A 138 -11.12 16.34 20.95
N SER A 139 -10.55 17.52 20.91
CA SER A 139 -11.26 18.78 20.61
C SER A 139 -11.71 18.84 19.15
N ALA A 140 -12.96 19.23 18.93
CA ALA A 140 -13.59 19.38 17.63
C ALA A 140 -14.47 20.64 17.56
N PRO A 141 -13.89 21.84 17.61
CA PRO A 141 -14.64 23.09 17.71
C PRO A 141 -15.57 23.35 16.52
N SER A 142 -15.31 22.73 15.38
CA SER A 142 -16.15 22.78 14.17
C SER A 142 -17.12 21.61 14.04
N ASN A 143 -17.44 20.91 15.14
CA ASN A 143 -18.31 19.73 15.14
C ASN A 143 -17.81 18.58 14.24
N SER A 144 -16.51 18.61 13.90
CA SER A 144 -15.84 17.60 13.09
C SER A 144 -14.42 17.39 13.57
N ARG A 145 -13.94 16.16 13.51
CA ARG A 145 -12.55 15.81 13.82
C ARG A 145 -11.95 14.91 12.76
N THR A 146 -10.69 15.17 12.48
CA THR A 146 -9.85 14.35 11.61
C THR A 146 -8.65 13.88 12.41
N TRP A 147 -8.36 12.57 12.33
CA TRP A 147 -7.15 11.95 12.87
C TRP A 147 -6.36 11.33 11.73
N ASN A 148 -5.08 11.69 11.64
CA ASN A 148 -4.15 11.15 10.65
C ASN A 148 -3.14 10.25 11.36
N PHE A 149 -2.87 9.11 10.75
CA PHE A 149 -1.90 8.12 11.19
C PHE A 149 -1.37 7.34 9.99
N SER A 150 -0.42 6.46 10.16
CA SER A 150 -0.02 5.56 9.10
C SER A 150 -0.22 4.10 9.50
N TRP A 151 -0.41 3.27 8.48
CA TRP A 151 -0.46 1.83 8.61
C TRP A 151 0.45 1.19 7.56
N THR A 152 1.40 0.37 8.03
CA THR A 152 2.31 -0.38 7.16
C THR A 152 1.82 -1.82 7.09
N THR A 153 1.55 -2.29 5.87
CA THR A 153 1.16 -3.68 5.62
C THR A 153 2.33 -4.63 5.89
N PRO A 154 2.07 -5.87 6.35
CA PRO A 154 3.15 -6.84 6.53
C PRO A 154 3.72 -7.30 5.18
N ALA A 155 4.98 -7.75 5.18
CA ALA A 155 5.69 -8.22 3.99
C ALA A 155 5.07 -9.48 3.38
N ALA A 156 4.49 -10.34 4.22
CA ALA A 156 3.87 -11.60 3.81
C ALA A 156 2.46 -11.69 4.43
N PHE A 157 1.48 -11.07 3.80
CA PHE A 157 0.09 -11.19 4.21
C PHE A 157 -0.79 -11.39 2.98
N ASN A 158 -1.44 -12.54 2.92
CA ASN A 158 -2.37 -12.89 1.86
C ASN A 158 -3.77 -12.95 2.47
N GLY A 159 -4.58 -11.93 2.26
CA GLY A 159 -5.96 -11.94 2.73
C GLY A 159 -6.51 -10.57 3.08
N GLY A 160 -7.81 -10.54 3.35
CA GLY A 160 -8.50 -9.35 3.80
C GLY A 160 -8.14 -8.98 5.23
N VAL A 161 -8.20 -7.71 5.53
CA VAL A 161 -8.15 -7.16 6.88
C VAL A 161 -9.43 -6.41 7.21
N THR A 162 -9.72 -6.30 8.49
CA THR A 162 -10.82 -5.48 8.99
C THR A 162 -10.25 -4.46 9.96
N PHE A 163 -10.53 -3.19 9.69
CA PHE A 163 -10.31 -2.09 10.62
C PHE A 163 -11.53 -2.01 11.53
N TYR A 164 -11.34 -2.26 12.80
CA TYR A 164 -12.36 -2.12 13.84
C TYR A 164 -12.20 -0.75 14.47
N VAL A 165 -13.21 0.09 14.34
CA VAL A 165 -13.20 1.48 14.81
C VAL A 165 -14.32 1.70 15.81
N VAL A 166 -13.99 2.25 16.97
CA VAL A 166 -14.96 2.80 17.90
C VAL A 166 -14.72 4.30 18.02
N VAL A 167 -15.80 5.07 17.91
CA VAL A 167 -15.81 6.52 18.14
C VAL A 167 -16.70 6.83 19.32
N ASN A 168 -16.19 7.63 20.24
CA ASN A 168 -16.98 8.27 21.30
C ASN A 168 -17.36 9.69 20.88
N SER A 169 -18.65 9.99 20.79
CA SER A 169 -19.20 11.33 20.59
C SER A 169 -19.60 11.87 21.96
N ALA A 170 -18.68 12.60 22.60
CA ALA A 170 -18.82 13.04 23.98
C ALA A 170 -19.69 14.30 24.09
N ASP A 171 -20.50 14.38 25.17
CA ASP A 171 -21.36 15.55 25.44
C ASP A 171 -20.60 16.76 26.01
N GLY A 172 -19.33 16.56 26.38
CA GLY A 172 -18.45 17.62 26.85
C GLY A 172 -18.65 18.01 28.32
N THR A 173 -19.53 17.34 29.07
CA THR A 173 -19.82 17.64 30.49
C THR A 173 -18.73 17.19 31.46
N GLY A 174 -17.75 16.43 30.97
CA GLY A 174 -16.63 15.90 31.75
C GLY A 174 -16.96 14.58 32.49
N GLY A 175 -18.18 14.12 32.41
CA GLY A 175 -18.63 12.80 32.90
C GLY A 175 -18.56 11.74 31.80
N SER A 176 -18.91 10.51 32.17
CA SER A 176 -19.05 9.39 31.23
C SER A 176 -20.50 9.14 30.80
N ASN A 177 -21.45 9.87 31.36
CA ASN A 177 -22.88 9.78 31.04
C ASN A 177 -23.23 10.78 29.93
N GLY A 178 -24.15 10.42 29.04
CA GLY A 178 -24.59 11.28 27.93
C GLY A 178 -23.75 11.20 26.69
N ASP A 179 -22.65 10.46 26.70
CA ASP A 179 -21.84 10.14 25.51
C ASP A 179 -22.54 9.13 24.61
N VAL A 180 -22.23 9.12 23.32
CA VAL A 180 -22.74 8.12 22.37
C VAL A 180 -21.56 7.37 21.78
N ILE A 181 -21.61 6.05 21.82
CA ILE A 181 -20.55 5.18 21.36
C ILE A 181 -20.96 4.53 20.03
N TYR A 182 -20.18 4.77 19.00
CA TYR A 182 -20.37 4.20 17.67
C TYR A 182 -19.27 3.17 17.39
N ALA A 183 -19.66 1.99 16.84
CA ALA A 183 -18.71 1.02 16.32
C ALA A 183 -18.94 0.79 14.84
N LYS A 184 -17.86 0.84 14.05
CA LYS A 184 -17.88 0.62 12.61
C LYS A 184 -16.70 -0.22 12.17
N THR A 185 -16.91 -1.06 11.17
CA THR A 185 -15.84 -1.83 10.55
C THR A 185 -15.65 -1.39 9.12
N PHE A 186 -14.39 -1.43 8.66
CA PHE A 186 -14.02 -1.21 7.28
C PHE A 186 -13.24 -2.42 6.83
N GLY A 187 -13.77 -3.15 5.85
CA GLY A 187 -13.06 -4.23 5.19
C GLY A 187 -12.04 -3.66 4.23
N ALA A 188 -10.88 -4.27 4.18
CA ALA A 188 -9.87 -3.95 3.19
C ALA A 188 -9.25 -5.26 2.70
N THR A 189 -8.91 -5.33 1.44
CA THR A 189 -8.12 -6.42 0.89
C THR A 189 -6.69 -5.95 0.73
N VAL A 190 -5.75 -6.69 1.29
CA VAL A 190 -4.38 -6.67 0.83
C VAL A 190 -4.39 -7.63 -0.34
N LEU A 191 -4.29 -7.10 -1.54
CA LEU A 191 -4.45 -7.87 -2.76
C LEU A 191 -3.32 -8.90 -2.88
N PRO A 192 -3.62 -10.17 -2.88
CA PRO A 192 -2.65 -11.17 -3.23
C PRO A 192 -2.79 -11.53 -4.69
N VAL A 193 -2.32 -10.69 -5.59
CA VAL A 193 -1.77 -11.26 -6.81
C VAL A 193 -0.35 -11.62 -6.48
N LYS A 194 -0.12 -12.87 -6.30
CA LYS A 194 1.24 -13.36 -6.24
C LYS A 194 1.77 -13.39 -7.66
N TRP A 195 2.23 -12.24 -8.14
CA TRP A 195 2.97 -12.16 -9.38
C TRP A 195 4.18 -13.09 -9.29
N LEU A 196 4.33 -13.99 -10.23
CA LEU A 196 5.54 -14.81 -10.35
C LEU A 196 6.61 -14.05 -11.10
N TYR A 197 6.21 -13.40 -12.18
CA TYR A 197 7.06 -12.51 -12.96
C TYR A 197 6.22 -11.59 -13.84
N THR A 198 6.83 -10.50 -14.26
CA THR A 198 6.45 -9.70 -15.42
C THR A 198 7.72 -9.44 -16.19
N LYS A 199 7.74 -9.71 -17.48
CA LYS A 199 8.89 -9.49 -18.35
C LYS A 199 8.42 -9.00 -19.72
N VAL A 200 9.33 -8.35 -20.45
CA VAL A 200 9.12 -7.97 -21.83
C VAL A 200 10.23 -8.54 -22.70
N ASN A 201 9.87 -9.13 -23.83
CA ASN A 201 10.77 -9.61 -24.85
C ASN A 201 10.55 -8.78 -26.10
N THR A 202 11.58 -8.08 -26.57
CA THR A 202 11.54 -7.32 -27.83
C THR A 202 11.97 -8.23 -28.98
N THR A 203 11.09 -8.37 -29.98
CA THR A 203 11.36 -9.10 -31.23
C THR A 203 11.66 -8.12 -32.35
N THR A 204 11.78 -8.62 -33.59
CA THR A 204 11.97 -7.77 -34.78
C THR A 204 10.75 -6.90 -35.06
N ASN A 205 9.53 -7.31 -34.68
CA ASN A 205 8.29 -6.66 -35.09
C ASN A 205 7.43 -6.15 -33.95
N GLU A 206 7.61 -6.64 -32.72
CA GLU A 206 6.72 -6.38 -31.59
C GLU A 206 7.44 -6.43 -30.24
N ASN A 207 6.88 -5.79 -29.23
CA ASN A 207 7.23 -6.01 -27.83
C ASN A 207 6.24 -6.99 -27.23
N ILE A 208 6.72 -8.11 -26.71
CA ILE A 208 5.91 -9.16 -26.11
C ILE A 208 5.99 -9.03 -24.60
N ILE A 209 4.88 -8.65 -23.98
CA ILE A 209 4.73 -8.57 -22.54
C ILE A 209 4.20 -9.91 -22.03
N GLU A 210 4.94 -10.56 -21.13
CA GLU A 210 4.54 -11.83 -20.52
C GLU A 210 4.52 -11.68 -19.00
N TRP A 211 3.51 -12.26 -18.39
CA TRP A 211 3.42 -12.34 -16.93
C TRP A 211 2.80 -13.65 -16.50
N ALA A 212 3.02 -13.99 -15.24
CA ALA A 212 2.37 -15.12 -14.62
C ALA A 212 1.92 -14.79 -13.20
N THR A 213 0.80 -15.38 -12.81
CA THR A 213 0.25 -15.34 -11.47
C THR A 213 0.36 -16.72 -10.83
N ALA A 214 0.69 -16.79 -9.53
CA ALA A 214 0.70 -18.06 -8.80
C ALA A 214 -0.71 -18.50 -8.38
N SER A 215 -1.59 -17.51 -8.20
CA SER A 215 -3.00 -17.69 -7.91
C SER A 215 -3.74 -16.39 -8.26
N GLU A 216 -5.03 -16.49 -8.52
CA GLU A 216 -5.92 -15.37 -8.74
C GLU A 216 -7.13 -15.49 -7.83
N LYS A 217 -7.58 -14.38 -7.28
CA LYS A 217 -8.80 -14.33 -6.49
C LYS A 217 -9.58 -13.09 -6.87
N ASN A 218 -10.85 -13.27 -7.22
CA ASN A 218 -11.76 -12.21 -7.66
C ASN A 218 -11.26 -11.41 -8.89
N ASN A 219 -10.28 -11.93 -9.63
CA ASN A 219 -9.63 -11.23 -10.74
C ASN A 219 -10.54 -11.13 -11.96
N SER A 220 -10.96 -9.92 -12.29
CA SER A 220 -11.79 -9.64 -13.48
C SER A 220 -10.91 -9.64 -14.75
N HIS A 221 -9.87 -8.80 -14.76
CA HIS A 221 -9.04 -8.62 -15.95
C HIS A 221 -7.69 -8.00 -15.61
N PHE A 222 -6.82 -8.03 -16.62
CA PHE A 222 -5.55 -7.32 -16.66
C PHE A 222 -5.59 -6.25 -17.75
N ASP A 223 -5.31 -4.98 -17.40
CA ASP A 223 -4.98 -3.93 -18.35
C ASP A 223 -3.47 -3.87 -18.53
N ILE A 224 -3.00 -3.86 -19.78
CA ILE A 224 -1.58 -3.68 -20.10
C ILE A 224 -1.34 -2.20 -20.31
N GLU A 225 -0.45 -1.62 -19.53
CA GLU A 225 -0.17 -0.20 -19.56
C GLU A 225 1.26 0.06 -20.06
N LYS A 226 1.39 1.08 -20.92
CA LYS A 226 2.64 1.55 -21.53
C LYS A 226 2.96 2.97 -21.10
N SER A 227 4.24 3.28 -20.89
CA SER A 227 4.74 4.60 -20.50
C SER A 227 6.11 4.88 -21.11
N ASP A 228 6.35 6.12 -21.48
CA ASP A 228 7.67 6.57 -21.98
C ASP A 228 8.55 7.14 -20.84
N ASN A 229 7.97 7.44 -19.68
CA ASN A 229 8.62 8.23 -18.61
C ASN A 229 8.35 7.74 -17.17
N LEU A 230 7.69 6.59 -16.98
CA LEU A 230 7.24 6.03 -15.68
C LEU A 230 6.25 6.91 -14.89
N ARG A 231 5.79 8.01 -15.47
CA ARG A 231 4.86 8.95 -14.82
C ARG A 231 3.47 8.89 -15.42
N GLU A 232 3.42 8.95 -16.75
CA GLU A 232 2.17 8.91 -17.52
C GLU A 232 2.01 7.52 -18.11
N TRP A 233 0.89 6.86 -17.82
CA TRP A 233 0.60 5.51 -18.25
C TRP A 233 -0.66 5.49 -19.11
N ARG A 234 -0.62 4.82 -20.24
CA ARG A 234 -1.79 4.59 -21.10
C ARG A 234 -2.07 3.10 -21.21
N SER A 235 -3.33 2.70 -21.12
CA SER A 235 -3.73 1.33 -21.40
C SER A 235 -3.65 1.07 -22.90
N ILE A 236 -3.01 -0.02 -23.28
CA ILE A 236 -2.83 -0.45 -24.68
C ILE A 236 -3.54 -1.76 -24.98
N GLY A 237 -4.06 -2.44 -23.98
CA GLY A 237 -4.82 -3.67 -24.16
C GLY A 237 -5.37 -4.23 -22.87
N ARG A 238 -6.23 -5.23 -23.00
CA ARG A 238 -6.87 -5.93 -21.89
C ARG A 238 -6.92 -7.43 -22.14
N ILE A 239 -6.73 -8.21 -21.08
CA ILE A 239 -6.89 -9.67 -21.07
C ILE A 239 -7.72 -10.04 -19.86
N ASP A 240 -8.73 -10.90 -20.04
CA ASP A 240 -9.58 -11.37 -18.96
C ASP A 240 -8.79 -12.23 -17.97
N GLY A 241 -9.05 -12.05 -16.68
CA GLY A 241 -8.55 -12.88 -15.60
C GLY A 241 -9.32 -14.20 -15.49
N LYS A 242 -8.81 -15.11 -14.64
CA LYS A 242 -9.47 -16.41 -14.37
C LYS A 242 -10.51 -16.35 -13.25
N GLY A 243 -10.78 -15.16 -12.71
CA GLY A 243 -11.67 -15.01 -11.56
C GLY A 243 -11.01 -15.56 -10.30
N ASN A 244 -11.22 -16.82 -10.01
CA ASN A 244 -10.59 -17.55 -8.91
C ASN A 244 -9.80 -18.74 -9.47
N SER A 245 -8.51 -18.78 -9.20
CA SER A 245 -7.61 -19.86 -9.60
C SER A 245 -6.51 -20.03 -8.55
N ASP A 246 -6.29 -21.23 -8.09
CA ASP A 246 -5.17 -21.61 -7.21
C ASP A 246 -4.01 -22.20 -8.02
N GLU A 247 -4.08 -22.13 -9.35
CA GLU A 247 -3.05 -22.61 -10.27
C GLU A 247 -2.21 -21.46 -10.82
N ILE A 248 -1.03 -21.81 -11.33
CA ILE A 248 -0.18 -20.86 -12.06
C ILE A 248 -0.84 -20.53 -13.41
N ASN A 249 -1.15 -19.26 -13.64
CA ASN A 249 -1.68 -18.80 -14.91
C ASN A 249 -0.63 -17.97 -15.64
N HIS A 250 -0.44 -18.26 -16.92
CA HIS A 250 0.49 -17.54 -17.81
C HIS A 250 -0.30 -16.72 -18.82
N TYR A 251 0.17 -15.49 -19.05
CA TYR A 251 -0.45 -14.53 -19.94
C TYR A 251 0.59 -13.91 -20.85
N LYS A 252 0.12 -13.46 -22.02
CA LYS A 252 0.94 -12.82 -23.04
C LYS A 252 0.15 -11.75 -23.77
N PHE A 253 0.77 -10.62 -24.02
CA PHE A 253 0.22 -9.52 -24.83
C PHE A 253 1.30 -9.02 -25.79
N SER A 254 0.92 -8.75 -27.05
CA SER A 254 1.81 -8.22 -28.09
C SER A 254 1.49 -6.76 -28.35
N ASP A 255 2.50 -5.89 -28.23
CA ASP A 255 2.46 -4.50 -28.67
C ASP A 255 3.21 -4.37 -29.99
N GLU A 256 2.47 -4.17 -31.08
CA GLU A 256 3.00 -4.01 -32.44
C GLU A 256 3.73 -2.66 -32.61
N GLU A 257 3.45 -1.69 -31.73
CA GLU A 257 4.15 -0.42 -31.71
C GLU A 257 5.53 -0.60 -31.07
N LYS A 258 6.51 -0.96 -31.88
CA LYS A 258 7.90 -1.24 -31.49
C LYS A 258 8.65 0.04 -31.11
N THR A 259 8.37 0.56 -29.92
CA THR A 259 9.09 1.70 -29.35
C THR A 259 9.75 1.29 -28.02
N ALA A 260 10.86 1.96 -27.67
CA ALA A 260 11.41 1.85 -26.32
C ALA A 260 10.35 2.37 -25.34
N ALA A 261 9.93 1.55 -24.39
CA ALA A 261 8.89 1.92 -23.45
C ALA A 261 8.94 1.07 -22.18
N TYR A 262 8.36 1.60 -21.13
CA TYR A 262 8.06 0.85 -19.92
C TYR A 262 6.67 0.23 -20.03
N TYR A 263 6.55 -0.99 -19.54
CA TYR A 263 5.28 -1.71 -19.45
C TYR A 263 5.02 -2.14 -18.02
N ARG A 264 3.77 -2.11 -17.62
CA ARG A 264 3.27 -2.75 -16.40
C ARG A 264 1.91 -3.38 -16.67
N VAL A 265 1.53 -4.30 -15.84
CA VAL A 265 0.22 -4.94 -15.90
C VAL A 265 -0.58 -4.49 -14.68
N LYS A 266 -1.77 -3.97 -14.93
CA LYS A 266 -2.74 -3.61 -13.89
C LYS A 266 -3.78 -4.72 -13.82
N GLN A 267 -3.83 -5.46 -12.73
CA GLN A 267 -4.93 -6.36 -12.44
C GLN A 267 -6.09 -5.55 -11.84
N THR A 268 -7.31 -5.89 -12.23
CA THR A 268 -8.53 -5.32 -11.66
C THR A 268 -9.49 -6.44 -11.27
N ASP A 269 -9.99 -6.40 -10.05
CA ASP A 269 -10.94 -7.35 -9.51
C ASP A 269 -12.39 -6.99 -9.88
N PHE A 270 -13.34 -7.94 -9.73
CA PHE A 270 -14.76 -7.69 -10.01
C PHE A 270 -15.39 -6.61 -9.13
N ASP A 271 -14.81 -6.30 -7.98
CA ASP A 271 -15.24 -5.21 -7.09
C ASP A 271 -14.60 -3.85 -7.43
N GLY A 272 -13.75 -3.80 -8.47
CA GLY A 272 -13.06 -2.60 -8.94
C GLY A 272 -11.73 -2.31 -8.20
N SER A 273 -11.36 -3.10 -7.21
CA SER A 273 -10.01 -3.01 -6.63
C SER A 273 -8.95 -3.44 -7.63
N PHE A 274 -7.73 -2.90 -7.53
CA PHE A 274 -6.67 -3.18 -8.50
C PHE A 274 -5.28 -3.21 -7.88
N ALA A 275 -4.35 -3.89 -8.59
CA ALA A 275 -2.94 -3.94 -8.26
C ALA A 275 -2.08 -3.84 -9.52
N TYR A 276 -0.81 -3.43 -9.35
CA TYR A 276 0.15 -3.36 -10.44
C TYR A 276 1.26 -4.38 -10.29
N SER A 277 1.74 -4.90 -11.42
CA SER A 277 3.04 -5.57 -11.48
C SER A 277 4.21 -4.59 -11.35
N SER A 278 5.42 -5.10 -11.17
CA SER A 278 6.62 -4.31 -11.41
C SER A 278 6.64 -3.81 -12.85
N ALA A 279 7.15 -2.58 -13.07
CA ALA A 279 7.39 -2.06 -14.40
C ALA A 279 8.62 -2.74 -15.01
N VAL A 280 8.53 -3.07 -16.30
CA VAL A 280 9.62 -3.64 -17.11
C VAL A 280 9.90 -2.75 -18.30
N PHE A 281 11.14 -2.69 -18.73
CA PHE A 281 11.57 -1.85 -19.85
C PHE A 281 11.85 -2.68 -21.11
N ALA A 282 11.21 -2.33 -22.21
CA ALA A 282 11.53 -2.82 -23.53
C ALA A 282 12.54 -1.87 -24.20
N ALA A 283 13.76 -2.32 -24.35
CA ALA A 283 14.69 -1.64 -25.22
C ALA A 283 14.34 -1.93 -26.68
N VAL A 284 14.39 -0.94 -27.55
CA VAL A 284 14.33 -1.21 -28.98
C VAL A 284 15.61 -1.97 -29.32
N ASN A 285 15.45 -3.15 -29.92
CA ASN A 285 16.59 -3.80 -30.53
C ASN A 285 16.94 -3.00 -31.80
N ASP A 286 17.93 -2.11 -31.69
CA ASP A 286 18.40 -1.26 -32.79
C ASP A 286 19.26 -2.02 -33.81
N GLY A 287 19.38 -3.31 -33.60
CA GLY A 287 20.19 -4.16 -34.47
C GLY A 287 21.70 -3.97 -34.30
N ILE A 288 22.16 -3.05 -33.46
CA ILE A 288 23.56 -2.86 -33.13
C ILE A 288 23.95 -3.92 -32.09
N ARG A 289 24.96 -4.71 -32.45
CA ARG A 289 25.48 -5.77 -31.59
C ARG A 289 26.68 -5.33 -30.79
N GLU A 290 27.57 -4.55 -31.43
CA GLU A 290 28.82 -4.13 -30.82
C GLU A 290 29.36 -2.86 -31.48
N LEU A 291 30.01 -2.01 -30.72
CA LEU A 291 30.75 -0.83 -31.14
C LEU A 291 32.21 -1.00 -30.71
N ILE A 292 33.11 -1.21 -31.66
CA ILE A 292 34.53 -1.51 -31.40
C ILE A 292 35.40 -0.37 -31.91
N TYR A 293 36.12 0.32 -31.04
CA TYR A 293 37.15 1.27 -31.45
C TYR A 293 38.43 0.55 -31.85
N LYS A 294 38.95 0.87 -33.04
CA LYS A 294 40.20 0.39 -33.60
C LYS A 294 41.22 1.52 -33.59
N PRO A 295 42.13 1.57 -32.62
CA PRO A 295 43.09 2.68 -32.48
C PRO A 295 43.99 2.88 -33.69
N GLU A 296 44.43 1.78 -34.34
CA GLU A 296 45.39 1.80 -35.47
C GLU A 296 44.80 2.48 -36.70
N SER A 297 43.50 2.33 -36.93
CA SER A 297 42.79 2.92 -38.08
C SER A 297 41.98 4.17 -37.69
N LYS A 298 41.93 4.55 -36.43
CA LYS A 298 41.07 5.63 -35.92
C LYS A 298 39.60 5.47 -36.34
N LEU A 299 39.10 4.25 -36.33
CA LEU A 299 37.72 3.92 -36.70
C LEU A 299 36.96 3.30 -35.52
N ILE A 300 35.68 3.59 -35.47
CA ILE A 300 34.73 2.81 -34.65
C ILE A 300 33.99 1.91 -35.63
N GLU A 301 34.11 0.60 -35.45
CA GLU A 301 33.35 -0.39 -36.20
C GLU A 301 32.02 -0.65 -35.53
N VAL A 302 30.94 -0.62 -36.32
CA VAL A 302 29.57 -0.88 -35.88
C VAL A 302 29.14 -2.22 -36.45
N THR A 303 28.83 -3.18 -35.59
CA THR A 303 28.39 -4.52 -36.05
C THR A 303 26.89 -4.68 -35.80
N GLY A 304 26.22 -5.43 -36.68
CA GLY A 304 24.77 -5.69 -36.59
C GLY A 304 23.98 -5.20 -37.79
N THR A 305 22.66 -5.17 -37.71
CA THR A 305 21.75 -4.75 -38.78
C THR A 305 21.26 -3.32 -38.53
N HIS A 306 22.03 -2.32 -38.90
CA HIS A 306 21.76 -0.91 -38.54
C HIS A 306 21.74 0.07 -39.75
N HIS A 307 21.71 -0.42 -41.00
CA HIS A 307 21.90 0.34 -42.26
C HIS A 307 21.00 1.58 -42.48
N SER A 308 20.00 1.85 -41.64
CA SER A 308 19.15 3.05 -41.74
C SER A 308 19.03 3.82 -40.43
N GLN A 309 19.84 3.48 -39.45
CA GLN A 309 19.70 4.04 -38.11
C GLN A 309 20.65 5.19 -37.84
N THR A 310 20.25 6.10 -36.98
CA THR A 310 21.00 7.28 -36.58
C THR A 310 21.70 7.05 -35.25
N LEU A 311 23.03 7.20 -35.25
CA LEU A 311 23.87 7.23 -34.06
C LEU A 311 24.28 8.67 -33.76
N GLN A 312 24.35 9.03 -32.48
CA GLN A 312 24.86 10.33 -32.04
C GLN A 312 26.11 10.12 -31.17
N ILE A 313 27.19 10.78 -31.50
CA ILE A 313 28.41 10.76 -30.69
C ILE A 313 28.44 12.04 -29.85
N LEU A 314 28.51 11.89 -28.53
CA LEU A 314 28.53 12.98 -27.60
C LEU A 314 29.81 12.98 -26.75
N LYS A 315 30.28 14.16 -26.35
CA LYS A 315 31.31 14.30 -25.32
C LYS A 315 30.75 13.91 -23.96
N HIS A 316 31.63 13.73 -22.98
CA HIS A 316 31.27 13.43 -21.60
C HIS A 316 30.33 14.48 -20.92
N ASN A 317 30.27 15.68 -21.46
CA ASN A 317 29.40 16.77 -20.99
C ASN A 317 28.05 16.84 -21.74
N GLY A 318 27.73 15.83 -22.58
CA GLY A 318 26.51 15.77 -23.39
C GLY A 318 26.52 16.58 -24.68
N THR A 319 27.64 17.25 -25.04
CA THR A 319 27.73 18.01 -26.30
C THR A 319 27.79 17.07 -27.49
N LEU A 320 26.87 17.22 -28.44
CA LEU A 320 26.87 16.47 -29.69
C LEU A 320 28.12 16.79 -30.54
N VAL A 321 28.84 15.76 -30.95
CA VAL A 321 30.05 15.87 -31.80
C VAL A 321 29.76 15.49 -33.24
N LYS A 322 29.07 14.36 -33.45
CA LYS A 322 28.78 13.83 -34.79
C LYS A 322 27.48 13.05 -34.79
N THR A 323 26.72 13.19 -35.87
CA THR A 323 25.57 12.34 -36.18
C THR A 323 25.94 11.43 -37.37
N ILE A 324 25.60 10.17 -37.26
CA ILE A 324 25.95 9.12 -38.22
C ILE A 324 24.68 8.39 -38.63
N ILE A 325 24.54 8.11 -39.90
CA ILE A 325 23.38 7.40 -40.44
C ILE A 325 23.87 6.23 -41.30
N GLY A 326 23.60 5.00 -40.84
CA GLY A 326 23.79 3.79 -41.64
C GLY A 326 25.23 3.42 -41.98
N GLU A 327 26.23 3.95 -41.27
CA GLU A 327 27.64 3.65 -41.51
C GLU A 327 28.12 2.49 -40.64
N ASP A 328 28.84 1.52 -41.25
CA ASP A 328 29.48 0.39 -40.54
C ASP A 328 30.81 0.78 -39.91
N LYS A 329 31.41 1.89 -40.37
CA LYS A 329 32.70 2.39 -39.90
C LYS A 329 32.65 3.89 -39.74
N ILE A 330 32.93 4.33 -38.57
CA ILE A 330 32.89 5.74 -38.19
C ILE A 330 34.31 6.26 -38.05
N ASP A 331 34.69 7.21 -38.89
CA ASP A 331 35.99 7.88 -38.80
C ASP A 331 35.98 8.86 -37.63
N VAL A 332 36.95 8.70 -36.74
CA VAL A 332 37.17 9.53 -35.54
C VAL A 332 38.61 10.07 -35.48
N ALA A 333 39.33 10.13 -36.64
CA ALA A 333 40.69 10.60 -36.69
C ALA A 333 40.87 12.04 -36.16
N ASP A 334 39.86 12.89 -36.36
CA ASP A 334 39.86 14.29 -35.92
C ASP A 334 39.36 14.47 -34.48
N PHE A 335 39.03 13.37 -33.77
CA PHE A 335 38.53 13.47 -32.40
C PHE A 335 39.70 13.66 -31.43
N ILE A 336 39.51 14.56 -30.46
CA ILE A 336 40.46 14.76 -29.37
C ILE A 336 40.42 13.51 -28.47
N PRO A 337 41.59 12.96 -28.05
CA PRO A 337 41.60 11.84 -27.12
C PRO A 337 40.75 12.12 -25.88
N GLY A 338 39.89 11.15 -25.49
CA GLY A 338 38.99 11.31 -24.39
C GLY A 338 37.83 10.31 -24.33
N VAL A 339 36.88 10.57 -23.47
CA VAL A 339 35.70 9.75 -23.30
C VAL A 339 34.54 10.31 -24.11
N TYR A 340 33.95 9.44 -24.92
CA TYR A 340 32.78 9.73 -25.72
C TYR A 340 31.65 8.75 -25.38
N PHE A 341 30.44 9.18 -25.63
CA PHE A 341 29.25 8.36 -25.51
C PHE A 341 28.60 8.27 -26.90
N ILE A 342 28.25 7.08 -27.32
CA ILE A 342 27.49 6.85 -28.53
C ILE A 342 26.08 6.52 -28.11
N GLN A 343 25.17 7.42 -28.48
CA GLN A 343 23.74 7.19 -28.28
C GLN A 343 23.18 6.42 -29.45
N THR A 344 22.62 5.27 -29.19
CA THR A 344 21.95 4.44 -30.17
C THR A 344 20.51 4.91 -30.42
N PRO A 345 19.84 4.48 -31.46
CA PRO A 345 18.44 4.80 -31.76
C PRO A 345 17.47 4.35 -30.64
N SER A 346 17.84 3.31 -29.90
CA SER A 346 17.08 2.86 -28.71
C SER A 346 17.17 3.80 -27.52
N GLY A 347 18.01 4.84 -27.59
CA GLY A 347 18.31 5.73 -26.47
C GLY A 347 19.37 5.20 -25.51
N ALA A 348 19.93 4.00 -25.75
CA ALA A 348 21.04 3.47 -24.97
C ALA A 348 22.34 4.25 -25.25
N PHE A 349 23.25 4.27 -24.25
CA PHE A 349 24.56 4.92 -24.36
C PHE A 349 25.66 3.89 -24.20
N GLU A 350 26.53 3.83 -25.19
CA GLU A 350 27.79 3.06 -25.17
C GLU A 350 28.94 4.01 -24.87
N LYS A 351 29.80 3.67 -23.93
CA LYS A 351 30.97 4.45 -23.55
C LYS A 351 32.17 3.98 -24.34
N ILE A 352 32.83 4.90 -25.07
CA ILE A 352 34.03 4.64 -25.83
C ILE A 352 35.18 5.53 -25.36
N PHE A 353 36.40 4.97 -25.36
CA PHE A 353 37.62 5.71 -25.09
C PHE A 353 38.39 5.86 -26.42
N ILE A 354 38.63 7.09 -26.88
CA ILE A 354 39.43 7.42 -28.01
C ILE A 354 40.79 7.91 -27.54
N TYR A 355 41.88 7.35 -28.02
CA TYR A 355 43.26 7.68 -27.62
C TYR A 355 44.23 7.64 -28.81
#